data_724914fd2be3e2c26677a98af048245e
#
_entry.id   724914fd2be3e2c26677a98af048245e
#
_cell.length_a   1.000
_cell.length_b   1.000
_cell.length_c   1.000
_cell.angle_alpha   90.00
_cell.angle_beta   90.00
_cell.angle_gamma   90.00
#
_symmetry.space_group_name_H-M   'P 1'
#
loop_
_entity.id
_entity.type
_entity.pdbx_description
1 polymer ?
#
loop_
_entity_poly.entity_id
_entity_poly.type
_entity_poly.pdbx_seq_one_letter_code
_entity_poly.pdbx_strand_id
1 'polypeptide(L)' 'MRIGQSVNHPKFGQGIIVSAEGSGADARVQVNFGREGMKWLALAYAKLTPA' A
#
# COMPACT_ATOMS: atom_id res chain seq x y z
N MET A 1 -2.41 -2.92 -8.54
CA MET A 1 -3.03 -2.26 -7.37
C MET A 1 -3.45 -0.86 -7.74
N ARG A 2 -4.55 -0.41 -7.17
CA ARG A 2 -5.09 0.91 -7.55
C ARG A 2 -5.65 1.64 -6.33
N ILE A 3 -5.80 2.96 -6.49
CA ILE A 3 -6.35 3.82 -5.45
C ILE A 3 -7.77 3.33 -5.11
N GLY A 4 -8.06 3.27 -3.82
CA GLY A 4 -9.33 2.77 -3.30
C GLY A 4 -9.34 1.28 -3.00
N GLN A 5 -8.33 0.54 -3.42
CA GLN A 5 -8.27 -0.90 -3.18
C GLN A 5 -7.87 -1.18 -1.73
N SER A 6 -8.53 -2.18 -1.14
CA SER A 6 -8.16 -2.69 0.18
C SER A 6 -7.02 -3.68 0.04
N VAL A 7 -6.04 -3.57 0.92
CA VAL A 7 -4.86 -4.43 0.90
C VAL A 7 -4.52 -4.89 2.31
N ASN A 8 -3.73 -5.96 2.39
CA ASN A 8 -3.18 -6.43 3.66
C ASN A 8 -1.67 -6.33 3.64
N HIS A 9 -1.12 -5.94 4.78
CA HIS A 9 0.33 -5.91 5.00
C HIS A 9 0.67 -6.82 6.18
N PRO A 10 1.75 -7.60 6.10
CA PRO A 10 2.08 -8.54 7.18
C PRO A 10 2.30 -7.90 8.54
N LYS A 11 2.78 -6.67 8.55
CA LYS A 11 3.10 -5.96 9.79
C LYS A 11 2.03 -4.95 10.19
N PHE A 12 1.46 -4.24 9.21
CA PHE A 12 0.54 -3.14 9.50
C PHE A 12 -0.93 -3.51 9.39
N GLY A 13 -1.23 -4.71 8.89
CA GLY A 13 -2.60 -5.17 8.78
C GLY A 13 -3.29 -4.65 7.54
N GLN A 14 -4.61 -4.47 7.63
CA GLN A 14 -5.43 -4.04 6.51
C GLN A 14 -5.39 -2.54 6.34
N GLY A 15 -5.34 -2.09 5.10
CA GLY A 15 -5.38 -0.67 4.78
C GLY A 15 -6.01 -0.44 3.42
N ILE A 16 -6.11 0.84 3.06
CA ILE A 16 -6.68 1.27 1.77
C ILE A 16 -5.65 2.13 1.06
N ILE A 17 -5.43 1.84 -0.22
CA ILE A 17 -4.52 2.63 -1.05
C ILE A 17 -5.17 3.98 -1.32
N VAL A 18 -4.48 5.07 -0.95
CA VAL A 18 -4.99 6.43 -1.13
C VAL A 18 -4.22 7.23 -2.17
N SER A 19 -3.01 6.81 -2.52
CA SER A 19 -2.18 7.46 -3.52
C SER A 19 -1.27 6.45 -4.18
N ALA A 20 -0.82 6.78 -5.39
CA ALA A 20 0.13 5.94 -6.10
C ALA A 20 1.03 6.83 -6.93
N GLU A 21 2.31 6.47 -7.04
CA GLU A 21 3.22 7.16 -7.93
C GLU A 21 4.31 6.23 -8.42
N GLY A 22 4.95 6.63 -9.52
CA GLY A 22 5.96 5.80 -10.16
C GLY A 22 5.36 4.70 -11.00
N SER A 23 6.22 3.90 -11.62
CA SER A 23 5.80 2.78 -12.43
C SER A 23 6.88 1.71 -12.42
N GLY A 24 6.48 0.49 -12.77
CA GLY A 24 7.40 -0.65 -12.83
C GLY A 24 8.10 -0.87 -11.50
N ALA A 25 9.43 -0.99 -11.54
CA ALA A 25 10.23 -1.26 -10.35
C ALA A 25 10.22 -0.11 -9.35
N ASP A 26 9.86 1.10 -9.80
CA ASP A 26 9.85 2.30 -8.95
C ASP A 26 8.45 2.61 -8.42
N ALA A 27 7.46 1.79 -8.72
CA ALA A 27 6.09 2.03 -8.28
C ALA A 27 5.99 1.98 -6.76
N ARG A 28 5.26 2.93 -6.21
CA ARG A 28 4.98 2.94 -4.77
C ARG A 28 3.57 3.46 -4.52
N VAL A 29 3.03 3.06 -3.40
CA VAL A 29 1.68 3.44 -3.01
C VAL A 29 1.69 3.97 -1.60
N GLN A 30 0.78 4.90 -1.34
CA GLN A 30 0.49 5.36 0.00
C GLN A 30 -0.75 4.64 0.48
N VAL A 31 -0.64 4.03 1.65
CA VAL A 31 -1.72 3.24 2.22
C VAL A 31 -2.12 3.83 3.56
N ASN A 32 -3.41 3.98 3.76
CA ASN A 32 -3.95 4.38 5.05
C ASN A 32 -4.28 3.11 5.83
N PHE A 33 -3.48 2.85 6.86
CA PHE A 33 -3.67 1.69 7.72
C PHE A 33 -4.48 2.02 8.98
N GLY A 34 -5.12 3.19 9.00
CA GLY A 34 -5.91 3.59 10.16
C GLY A 34 -5.03 3.87 11.36
N ARG A 35 -5.11 3.00 12.37
CA ARG A 35 -4.36 3.18 13.61
C ARG A 35 -2.85 3.27 13.39
N GLU A 36 -2.33 2.52 12.43
CA GLU A 36 -0.90 2.55 12.11
C GLU A 36 -0.51 3.78 11.28
N GLY A 37 -1.48 4.53 10.79
CA GLY A 37 -1.24 5.75 10.05
C GLY A 37 -1.01 5.54 8.56
N MET A 38 -0.62 6.62 7.89
CA MET A 38 -0.35 6.63 6.46
C MET A 38 1.09 6.22 6.21
N LYS A 39 1.30 5.32 5.26
CA LYS A 39 2.65 4.85 4.95
C LYS A 39 2.85 4.75 3.45
N TRP A 40 4.02 5.19 2.99
CA TRP A 40 4.45 5.00 1.60
C TRP A 40 5.21 3.68 1.50
N LEU A 41 4.82 2.83 0.55
CA LEU A 41 5.40 1.51 0.40
C LEU A 41 5.82 1.29 -1.05
N ALA A 42 7.06 0.82 -1.24
CA ALA A 42 7.55 0.43 -2.56
C ALA A 42 6.97 -0.94 -2.91
N LEU A 43 6.24 -1.02 -4.03
CA LEU A 43 5.57 -2.27 -4.41
C LEU A 43 6.56 -3.40 -4.65
N ALA A 44 7.78 -3.08 -5.08
CA ALA A 44 8.80 -4.10 -5.33
C ALA A 44 9.21 -4.85 -4.06
N TYR A 45 9.06 -4.21 -2.90
CA TYR A 45 9.54 -4.77 -1.62
C TYR A 45 8.44 -5.02 -0.62
N ALA A 46 7.34 -4.31 -0.71
CA ALA A 46 6.24 -4.48 0.21
C ALA A 46 5.46 -5.74 -0.15
N LYS A 47 5.10 -6.52 0.85
CA LYS A 47 4.34 -7.76 0.63
C LYS A 47 2.86 -7.48 0.80
N LEU A 48 2.35 -6.56 -0.02
CA LEU A 48 0.94 -6.24 -0.02
C LEU A 48 0.15 -7.28 -0.81
N THR A 49 -0.97 -7.69 -0.25
CA THR A 49 -1.90 -8.59 -0.93
C THR A 49 -3.28 -7.95 -0.95
N PRO A 50 -4.10 -8.23 -1.97
CA PRO A 50 -5.48 -7.75 -1.96
C PRO A 50 -6.23 -8.30 -0.75
N ALA A 51 -7.02 -7.43 -0.14
CA ALA A 51 -7.85 -7.82 1.00
C ALA A 51 -9.25 -8.21 0.57
#